data_3dbe727f80a9f7512ccd9cfc523a56d5
#
_entry.id   3dbe727f80a9f7512ccd9cfc523a56d5
#
_cell.length_a   1.000
_cell.length_b   1.000
_cell.length_c   1.000
_cell.angle_alpha   90.00
_cell.angle_beta   90.00
_cell.angle_gamma   90.00
#
_symmetry.space_group_name_H-M   'P 1'
#
loop_
_entity.id
_entity.type
_entity.pdbx_description
1 polymer ?
#
loop_
_entity_poly.entity_id
_entity_poly.type
_entity_poly.pdbx_seq_one_letter_code
_entity_poly.pdbx_strand_id
1 'polypeptide(L)'
;MRYIIVTTILFFFGNSIKAQHRFDGHIDNDRWQSNVYLSVIEDYRTLNGINDEQIITKTESDSSGYFRFEGNQLDLQHKIYKLHVDNCEPYNQASNHFDGHCADSKDVLFIAKSTDSITFPLSFDTQMFCDIISNNPKTSSLIKIDSLKEEMKFAYTEFRSKANRSLNNKKWFKTLQEFGQELNEPLAELYIYAFLSDRSNPIHNYYLKDLKTNHYYDELLLRLQNSYPNSSYAKQYEAELNSDKYIMSSNKDKSNFLWANVVIGLLIASVLLNLWFVFSAKKRKLNQHKEAKEQLTKQEQNVLNLLLDEKTNKDIADSLFVSVSTVKTHVNNVYKKLNVNSREELKSLFNK
;
A
#
# COMPACT_ATOMS: atom_id res chain seq x y z
N MET A 1 -2.86 -43.76 -80.92
CA MET A 1 -2.36 -42.54 -80.24
C MET A 1 -2.52 -42.79 -78.75
N ARG A 2 -1.43 -43.08 -78.03
CA ARG A 2 -1.41 -43.28 -76.60
C ARG A 2 -1.00 -41.98 -75.96
N TYR A 3 -1.88 -41.34 -75.15
CA TYR A 3 -1.55 -40.18 -74.34
C TYR A 3 -0.88 -40.68 -73.07
N ILE A 4 0.40 -40.33 -72.91
CA ILE A 4 1.14 -40.49 -71.66
C ILE A 4 0.84 -39.26 -70.85
N ILE A 5 0.06 -39.43 -69.74
CA ILE A 5 -0.13 -38.43 -68.72
C ILE A 5 1.06 -38.50 -67.78
N VAL A 6 1.99 -37.58 -67.91
CA VAL A 6 3.08 -37.38 -66.91
C VAL A 6 2.51 -36.57 -65.76
N THR A 7 2.15 -37.27 -64.67
CA THR A 7 1.79 -36.63 -63.42
C THR A 7 3.08 -36.22 -62.68
N THR A 8 3.42 -34.94 -62.80
CA THR A 8 4.50 -34.34 -62.01
C THR A 8 3.99 -34.15 -60.58
N ILE A 9 4.35 -35.06 -59.66
CA ILE A 9 4.15 -34.93 -58.24
C ILE A 9 5.17 -33.92 -57.75
N LEU A 10 4.76 -32.65 -57.56
CA LEU A 10 5.49 -31.65 -56.83
C LEU A 10 5.47 -32.02 -55.33
N PHE A 11 6.51 -32.69 -54.89
CA PHE A 11 6.81 -32.83 -53.47
C PHE A 11 7.20 -31.42 -52.94
N PHE A 12 6.23 -30.69 -52.42
CA PHE A 12 6.53 -29.59 -51.53
C PHE A 12 7.13 -30.17 -50.24
N PHE A 13 8.44 -30.31 -50.22
CA PHE A 13 9.17 -30.38 -48.97
C PHE A 13 8.97 -29.02 -48.26
N GLY A 14 7.92 -28.90 -47.49
CA GLY A 14 7.79 -27.84 -46.51
C GLY A 14 8.93 -28.03 -45.52
N ASN A 15 10.06 -27.40 -45.77
CA ASN A 15 11.07 -27.17 -44.74
C ASN A 15 10.38 -26.26 -43.74
N SER A 16 9.80 -26.85 -42.70
CA SER A 16 9.51 -26.15 -41.46
C SER A 16 10.85 -25.63 -40.97
N ILE A 17 11.16 -24.36 -41.27
CA ILE A 17 12.27 -23.66 -40.63
C ILE A 17 11.87 -23.60 -39.18
N LYS A 18 12.32 -24.62 -38.41
CA LYS A 18 12.20 -24.55 -36.96
C LYS A 18 13.11 -23.41 -36.56
N ALA A 19 12.53 -22.42 -35.95
CA ALA A 19 13.28 -21.34 -35.31
C ALA A 19 14.32 -22.00 -34.39
N GLN A 20 15.57 -21.66 -34.56
CA GLN A 20 16.68 -22.23 -33.82
C GLN A 20 17.40 -21.13 -33.08
N HIS A 21 17.28 -21.13 -31.76
CA HIS A 21 18.08 -20.23 -30.93
C HIS A 21 19.51 -20.72 -30.82
N ARG A 22 20.41 -19.76 -30.61
CA ARG A 22 21.81 -20.04 -30.33
C ARG A 22 22.32 -19.08 -29.28
N PHE A 23 22.70 -19.62 -28.13
CA PHE A 23 23.30 -18.84 -27.04
C PHE A 23 24.67 -19.43 -26.74
N ASP A 24 25.72 -18.65 -26.88
CA ASP A 24 27.09 -19.07 -26.63
C ASP A 24 27.87 -18.05 -25.82
N GLY A 25 28.95 -18.51 -25.19
CA GLY A 25 29.79 -17.66 -24.37
C GLY A 25 30.96 -18.41 -23.75
N HIS A 26 31.63 -17.78 -22.80
CA HIS A 26 32.74 -18.37 -22.07
C HIS A 26 32.55 -18.22 -20.57
N ILE A 27 33.00 -19.23 -19.82
CA ILE A 27 33.08 -19.18 -18.36
C ILE A 27 34.54 -19.41 -17.95
N ASP A 28 34.87 -19.00 -16.74
CA ASP A 28 36.17 -19.30 -16.12
C ASP A 28 36.09 -20.67 -15.43
N ASN A 29 36.67 -21.71 -16.07
CA ASN A 29 36.67 -23.08 -15.55
C ASN A 29 37.51 -23.24 -14.26
N ASP A 30 38.39 -22.30 -13.95
CA ASP A 30 39.14 -22.33 -12.69
C ASP A 30 38.30 -21.83 -11.53
N ARG A 31 37.28 -21.05 -11.82
CA ARG A 31 36.37 -20.45 -10.84
C ARG A 31 35.05 -21.20 -10.71
N TRP A 32 34.47 -21.67 -11.80
CA TRP A 32 33.13 -22.27 -11.86
C TRP A 32 33.21 -23.75 -12.24
N GLN A 33 32.21 -24.52 -11.79
CA GLN A 33 32.01 -25.85 -12.36
C GLN A 33 31.66 -25.71 -13.85
N SER A 34 31.99 -26.75 -14.64
CA SER A 34 31.80 -26.73 -16.09
C SER A 34 30.33 -26.61 -16.53
N ASN A 35 29.38 -26.81 -15.61
CA ASN A 35 27.96 -26.76 -15.93
C ASN A 35 27.46 -25.32 -16.08
N VAL A 36 26.81 -25.05 -17.21
CA VAL A 36 26.08 -23.81 -17.46
C VAL A 36 24.61 -24.17 -17.62
N TYR A 37 23.74 -23.44 -16.96
CA TYR A 37 22.31 -23.70 -16.92
C TYR A 37 21.54 -22.59 -17.63
N LEU A 38 20.51 -22.96 -18.41
CA LEU A 38 19.57 -22.04 -19.01
C LEU A 38 18.19 -22.26 -18.37
N SER A 39 17.65 -21.20 -17.79
CA SER A 39 16.33 -21.18 -17.14
C SER A 39 15.38 -20.19 -17.83
N VAL A 40 14.07 -20.45 -17.74
CA VAL A 40 13.01 -19.50 -18.09
C VAL A 40 12.38 -18.96 -16.82
N ILE A 41 12.14 -17.65 -16.78
CA ILE A 41 11.50 -17.01 -15.65
C ILE A 41 10.02 -16.77 -16.02
N GLU A 42 9.12 -17.59 -15.50
CA GLU A 42 7.66 -17.42 -15.72
C GLU A 42 7.03 -16.51 -14.68
N ASP A 43 7.60 -16.43 -13.49
CA ASP A 43 7.20 -15.53 -12.40
C ASP A 43 8.27 -14.46 -12.17
N TYR A 44 7.94 -13.21 -12.48
CA TYR A 44 8.89 -12.10 -12.30
C TYR A 44 9.20 -11.76 -10.83
N ARG A 45 8.57 -12.42 -9.87
CA ARG A 45 8.95 -12.30 -8.45
C ARG A 45 10.09 -13.26 -8.08
N THR A 46 10.36 -14.26 -8.92
CA THR A 46 11.44 -15.23 -8.75
C THR A 46 12.69 -14.90 -9.57
N LEU A 47 12.90 -13.60 -9.87
CA LEU A 47 14.08 -13.13 -10.61
C LEU A 47 15.38 -13.37 -9.83
N ASN A 48 15.32 -13.29 -8.50
CA ASN A 48 16.46 -13.58 -7.64
C ASN A 48 16.45 -15.06 -7.24
N GLY A 49 17.64 -15.66 -7.25
CA GLY A 49 17.79 -17.09 -6.97
C GLY A 49 17.54 -17.98 -8.19
N ILE A 50 17.80 -19.26 -8.03
CA ILE A 50 17.68 -20.26 -9.07
C ILE A 50 16.75 -21.36 -8.53
N ASN A 51 15.67 -21.61 -9.27
CA ASN A 51 14.75 -22.69 -8.94
C ASN A 51 14.90 -23.80 -9.99
N ASP A 52 15.11 -25.01 -9.56
CA ASP A 52 15.30 -26.19 -10.44
C ASP A 52 14.16 -26.36 -11.44
N GLU A 53 12.94 -26.03 -11.05
CA GLU A 53 11.75 -26.08 -11.91
C GLU A 53 11.81 -25.12 -13.11
N GLN A 54 12.66 -24.11 -13.07
CA GLN A 54 12.82 -23.12 -14.15
C GLN A 54 13.90 -23.53 -15.14
N ILE A 55 14.74 -24.52 -14.82
CA ILE A 55 15.83 -24.96 -15.69
C ILE A 55 15.26 -25.68 -16.92
N ILE A 56 15.48 -25.09 -18.10
CA ILE A 56 15.09 -25.69 -19.39
C ILE A 56 16.11 -26.74 -19.82
N THR A 57 17.38 -26.40 -19.71
CA THR A 57 18.48 -27.24 -20.16
C THR A 57 19.81 -26.82 -19.50
N LYS A 58 20.77 -27.72 -19.53
CA LYS A 58 22.15 -27.44 -19.14
C LYS A 58 23.11 -27.89 -20.24
N THR A 59 24.29 -27.29 -20.29
CA THR A 59 25.41 -27.67 -21.14
C THR A 59 26.69 -27.64 -20.32
N GLU A 60 27.68 -28.35 -20.78
CA GLU A 60 29.03 -28.31 -20.19
C GLU A 60 29.94 -27.42 -21.04
N SER A 61 30.79 -26.63 -20.41
CA SER A 61 31.84 -25.89 -21.10
C SER A 61 32.99 -26.82 -21.51
N ASP A 62 33.65 -26.48 -22.59
CA ASP A 62 34.88 -27.17 -23.00
C ASP A 62 36.11 -26.74 -22.19
N SER A 63 37.29 -27.29 -22.52
CA SER A 63 38.55 -26.96 -21.85
C SER A 63 38.97 -25.48 -21.95
N SER A 64 38.39 -24.73 -22.88
CA SER A 64 38.60 -23.27 -23.01
C SER A 64 37.57 -22.46 -22.26
N GLY A 65 36.60 -23.11 -21.60
CA GLY A 65 35.44 -22.47 -20.97
C GLY A 65 34.31 -22.12 -21.92
N TYR A 66 34.41 -22.46 -23.21
CA TYR A 66 33.35 -22.19 -24.18
C TYR A 66 32.15 -23.09 -23.95
N PHE A 67 30.94 -22.50 -23.92
CA PHE A 67 29.66 -23.20 -23.86
C PHE A 67 28.72 -22.77 -24.98
N ARG A 68 27.76 -23.65 -25.34
CA ARG A 68 26.72 -23.34 -26.33
C ARG A 68 25.41 -24.04 -26.01
N PHE A 69 24.32 -23.28 -26.14
CA PHE A 69 22.95 -23.78 -26.21
C PHE A 69 22.43 -23.61 -27.64
N GLU A 70 21.93 -24.66 -28.23
CA GLU A 70 21.26 -24.64 -29.52
C GLU A 70 20.00 -25.53 -29.46
N GLY A 71 18.92 -25.07 -30.09
CA GLY A 71 17.71 -25.87 -30.13
C GLY A 71 16.47 -25.11 -30.60
N ASN A 72 15.33 -25.74 -30.43
CA ASN A 72 14.02 -25.22 -30.84
C ASN A 72 12.99 -25.27 -29.71
N GLN A 73 13.44 -25.45 -28.47
CA GLN A 73 12.59 -25.58 -27.29
C GLN A 73 12.14 -24.25 -26.70
N LEU A 74 12.68 -23.10 -27.17
CA LEU A 74 12.28 -21.80 -26.67
C LEU A 74 11.00 -21.31 -27.35
N ASP A 75 10.29 -20.40 -26.64
CA ASP A 75 9.05 -19.82 -27.10
C ASP A 75 9.28 -18.87 -28.31
N LEU A 76 8.26 -18.75 -29.14
CA LEU A 76 8.24 -17.78 -30.26
C LEU A 76 8.07 -16.32 -29.75
N GLN A 77 7.46 -16.14 -28.61
CA GLN A 77 7.34 -14.84 -27.95
C GLN A 77 8.56 -14.59 -27.05
N HIS A 78 8.88 -13.29 -26.86
CA HIS A 78 9.91 -12.94 -25.91
C HIS A 78 9.52 -13.39 -24.50
N LYS A 79 10.51 -13.96 -23.80
CA LYS A 79 10.45 -14.27 -22.36
C LYS A 79 11.71 -13.81 -21.67
N ILE A 80 11.66 -13.76 -20.37
CA ILE A 80 12.85 -13.51 -19.54
C ILE A 80 13.53 -14.86 -19.33
N TYR A 81 14.80 -14.91 -19.68
CA TYR A 81 15.67 -16.06 -19.46
C TYR A 81 16.79 -15.71 -18.50
N LYS A 82 17.36 -16.74 -17.90
CA LYS A 82 18.49 -16.63 -16.99
C LYS A 82 19.55 -17.67 -17.42
N LEU A 83 20.77 -17.21 -17.66
CA LEU A 83 21.94 -18.07 -17.66
C LEU A 83 22.57 -18.03 -16.27
N HIS A 84 22.96 -19.17 -15.75
CA HIS A 84 23.68 -19.21 -14.48
C HIS A 84 24.77 -20.26 -14.48
N VAL A 85 25.78 -19.99 -13.65
CA VAL A 85 26.86 -20.91 -13.29
C VAL A 85 26.98 -20.95 -11.78
N ASP A 86 27.43 -22.05 -11.26
CA ASP A 86 27.61 -22.24 -9.83
C ASP A 86 28.90 -23.01 -9.51
N ASN A 87 29.31 -22.96 -8.26
CA ASN A 87 30.39 -23.75 -7.70
C ASN A 87 29.87 -24.54 -6.49
N CYS A 88 28.66 -25.08 -6.61
CA CYS A 88 27.97 -25.78 -5.55
C CYS A 88 28.37 -27.26 -5.52
N GLU A 89 28.75 -27.75 -4.35
CA GLU A 89 28.96 -29.16 -4.18
C GLU A 89 27.63 -29.94 -4.32
N PRO A 90 27.66 -31.15 -4.96
CA PRO A 90 26.44 -31.93 -5.19
C PRO A 90 25.63 -32.28 -3.92
N TYR A 91 26.29 -32.25 -2.77
CA TYR A 91 25.68 -32.55 -1.47
C TYR A 91 24.85 -31.36 -0.94
N ASN A 92 25.15 -30.13 -1.34
CA ASN A 92 24.43 -28.91 -0.94
C ASN A 92 23.24 -28.62 -1.84
N GLN A 93 23.17 -29.19 -3.03
CA GLN A 93 22.03 -29.05 -3.96
C GLN A 93 20.74 -29.66 -3.42
N ALA A 94 20.83 -30.78 -2.66
CA ALA A 94 19.66 -31.53 -2.17
C ALA A 94 18.95 -30.87 -0.98
N SER A 95 19.57 -29.92 -0.28
CA SER A 95 19.01 -29.33 0.94
C SER A 95 18.33 -27.97 0.74
N ASN A 96 18.42 -27.37 -0.44
CA ASN A 96 18.06 -25.96 -0.63
C ASN A 96 16.96 -25.70 -1.68
N HIS A 97 16.02 -26.62 -1.88
CA HIS A 97 14.87 -26.40 -2.76
C HIS A 97 13.99 -25.18 -2.37
N PHE A 98 14.07 -24.74 -1.12
CA PHE A 98 13.32 -23.56 -0.63
C PHE A 98 14.11 -22.26 -0.61
N ASP A 99 15.44 -22.30 -0.54
CA ASP A 99 16.29 -21.11 -0.37
C ASP A 99 17.01 -20.68 -1.66
N GLY A 100 16.78 -21.38 -2.77
CA GLY A 100 17.49 -21.15 -4.02
C GLY A 100 18.88 -21.77 -4.03
N HIS A 101 19.65 -21.46 -5.06
CA HIS A 101 21.00 -22.00 -5.25
C HIS A 101 21.97 -21.58 -4.14
N CYS A 102 23.06 -22.32 -4.05
CA CYS A 102 24.13 -21.98 -3.13
C CYS A 102 24.63 -20.54 -3.35
N ALA A 103 25.20 -19.94 -2.31
CA ALA A 103 25.66 -18.54 -2.33
C ALA A 103 26.78 -18.28 -3.36
N ASP A 104 27.47 -19.32 -3.82
CA ASP A 104 28.54 -19.24 -4.82
C ASP A 104 28.00 -19.53 -6.21
N SER A 105 27.15 -18.64 -6.71
CA SER A 105 26.56 -18.66 -8.05
C SER A 105 26.55 -17.28 -8.68
N LYS A 106 26.54 -17.25 -10.01
CA LYS A 106 26.40 -16.03 -10.81
C LYS A 106 25.37 -16.25 -11.90
N ASP A 107 24.58 -15.23 -12.16
CA ASP A 107 23.54 -15.29 -13.17
C ASP A 107 23.46 -14.01 -14.02
N VAL A 108 22.92 -14.16 -15.22
CA VAL A 108 22.63 -13.07 -16.15
C VAL A 108 21.19 -13.21 -16.64
N LEU A 109 20.40 -12.16 -16.44
CA LEU A 109 19.04 -12.08 -16.95
C LEU A 109 19.01 -11.39 -18.30
N PHE A 110 18.23 -11.94 -19.24
CA PHE A 110 18.09 -11.36 -20.58
C PHE A 110 16.73 -11.68 -21.19
N ILE A 111 16.35 -10.92 -22.22
CA ILE A 111 15.11 -11.14 -22.97
C ILE A 111 15.46 -11.81 -24.30
N ALA A 112 14.81 -12.94 -24.59
CA ALA A 112 15.02 -13.68 -25.83
C ALA A 112 13.77 -14.41 -26.28
N LYS A 113 13.84 -14.94 -27.52
CA LYS A 113 12.87 -15.85 -28.13
C LYS A 113 13.59 -16.92 -28.98
N SER A 114 12.84 -17.86 -29.51
CA SER A 114 13.37 -19.01 -30.26
C SER A 114 14.17 -18.70 -31.54
N THR A 115 14.19 -17.46 -32.01
CA THR A 115 14.94 -17.05 -33.24
C THR A 115 16.22 -16.30 -32.92
N ASP A 116 16.54 -16.11 -31.64
CA ASP A 116 17.60 -15.21 -31.24
C ASP A 116 18.96 -15.92 -31.19
N SER A 117 19.97 -15.19 -31.63
CA SER A 117 21.38 -15.60 -31.52
C SER A 117 22.07 -14.60 -30.60
N ILE A 118 22.64 -15.12 -29.51
CA ILE A 118 23.21 -14.32 -28.43
C ILE A 118 24.61 -14.85 -28.09
N THR A 119 25.59 -13.96 -28.05
CA THR A 119 26.94 -14.24 -27.58
C THR A 119 27.22 -13.43 -26.32
N PHE A 120 27.61 -14.13 -25.26
CA PHE A 120 28.06 -13.56 -23.99
C PHE A 120 29.58 -13.44 -24.02
N PRO A 121 30.15 -12.24 -24.26
CA PRO A 121 31.55 -12.07 -24.66
C PRO A 121 32.58 -12.31 -23.57
N LEU A 122 32.13 -12.33 -22.31
CA LEU A 122 33.05 -12.40 -21.17
C LEU A 122 32.59 -13.43 -20.11
N SER A 123 33.56 -13.90 -19.34
CA SER A 123 33.29 -14.81 -18.22
C SER A 123 32.44 -14.11 -17.15
N PHE A 124 31.54 -14.87 -16.53
CA PHE A 124 30.62 -14.40 -15.48
C PHE A 124 31.32 -13.73 -14.28
N ASP A 125 32.63 -13.89 -14.13
CA ASP A 125 33.33 -13.44 -12.93
C ASP A 125 33.71 -11.96 -12.91
N THR A 126 34.00 -11.38 -14.05
CA THR A 126 34.63 -10.05 -14.09
C THR A 126 33.78 -8.92 -14.61
N GLN A 127 32.69 -9.19 -15.35
CA GLN A 127 31.92 -8.12 -15.98
C GLN A 127 30.44 -8.50 -16.19
N MET A 128 29.64 -8.40 -15.15
CA MET A 128 28.19 -8.53 -15.24
C MET A 128 27.50 -7.49 -16.15
N PHE A 129 28.24 -6.49 -16.64
CA PHE A 129 27.71 -5.36 -17.39
C PHE A 129 28.27 -5.24 -18.82
N CYS A 130 28.81 -6.34 -19.33
CA CYS A 130 29.30 -6.33 -20.70
C CYS A 130 28.18 -6.33 -21.74
N ASP A 131 28.44 -5.68 -22.85
CA ASP A 131 27.52 -5.66 -23.98
C ASP A 131 27.32 -7.08 -24.52
N ILE A 132 26.11 -7.59 -24.32
CA ILE A 132 25.69 -8.84 -24.95
C ILE A 132 25.56 -8.59 -26.46
N ILE A 133 26.21 -9.43 -27.26
CA ILE A 133 26.09 -9.34 -28.72
C ILE A 133 24.87 -10.19 -29.14
N SER A 134 23.88 -9.56 -29.73
CA SER A 134 22.65 -10.23 -30.13
C SER A 134 22.06 -9.63 -31.42
N ASN A 135 21.38 -10.49 -32.20
CA ASN A 135 20.52 -10.05 -33.29
C ASN A 135 19.20 -9.41 -32.80
N ASN A 136 18.89 -9.52 -31.51
CA ASN A 136 17.73 -8.95 -30.87
C ASN A 136 18.14 -7.78 -29.95
N PRO A 137 17.78 -6.52 -30.28
CA PRO A 137 18.18 -5.35 -29.48
C PRO A 137 17.56 -5.33 -28.07
N LYS A 138 16.51 -6.14 -27.82
CA LYS A 138 15.84 -6.24 -26.53
C LYS A 138 16.62 -7.08 -25.51
N THR A 139 17.54 -7.91 -25.97
CA THR A 139 18.30 -8.85 -25.13
C THR A 139 19.03 -8.15 -23.98
N SER A 140 19.67 -7.01 -24.25
CA SER A 140 20.45 -6.26 -23.25
C SER A 140 19.62 -5.31 -22.36
N SER A 141 18.29 -5.29 -22.51
CA SER A 141 17.43 -4.34 -21.80
C SER A 141 17.52 -4.47 -20.28
N LEU A 142 17.56 -5.69 -19.76
CA LEU A 142 17.62 -5.94 -18.31
C LEU A 142 18.96 -5.51 -17.71
N ILE A 143 20.07 -5.76 -18.40
CA ILE A 143 21.42 -5.34 -17.99
C ILE A 143 21.53 -3.82 -17.94
N LYS A 144 20.95 -3.11 -18.91
CA LYS A 144 20.91 -1.63 -18.90
C LYS A 144 20.11 -1.09 -17.72
N ILE A 145 19.03 -1.76 -17.34
CA ILE A 145 18.25 -1.41 -16.16
C ILE A 145 19.07 -1.66 -14.89
N ASP A 146 19.81 -2.78 -14.82
CA ASP A 146 20.65 -3.07 -13.66
C ASP A 146 21.74 -2.03 -13.48
N SER A 147 22.37 -1.56 -14.54
CA SER A 147 23.32 -0.44 -14.49
C SER A 147 22.67 0.82 -13.90
N LEU A 148 21.46 1.16 -14.34
CA LEU A 148 20.72 2.31 -13.81
C LEU A 148 20.29 2.11 -12.33
N LYS A 149 19.97 0.89 -11.92
CA LYS A 149 19.67 0.52 -10.52
C LYS A 149 20.90 0.68 -9.63
N GLU A 150 22.09 0.36 -10.12
CA GLU A 150 23.33 0.58 -9.38
C GLU A 150 23.64 2.08 -9.21
N GLU A 151 23.42 2.91 -10.23
CA GLU A 151 23.51 4.37 -10.09
C GLU A 151 22.52 4.89 -9.04
N MET A 152 21.30 4.39 -9.05
CA MET A 152 20.28 4.69 -8.04
C MET A 152 20.80 4.31 -6.64
N LYS A 153 21.27 3.08 -6.44
CA LYS A 153 21.79 2.60 -5.14
C LYS A 153 22.93 3.49 -4.65
N PHE A 154 23.89 3.82 -5.52
CA PHE A 154 24.97 4.73 -5.19
C PHE A 154 24.45 6.09 -4.73
N ALA A 155 23.51 6.69 -5.45
CA ALA A 155 22.88 7.94 -5.07
C ALA A 155 22.20 7.89 -3.70
N TYR A 156 21.67 6.74 -3.27
CA TYR A 156 21.04 6.58 -1.95
C TYR A 156 22.03 6.47 -0.78
N THR A 157 23.30 6.18 -1.02
CA THR A 157 24.33 6.13 0.04
C THR A 157 24.65 7.52 0.60
N GLU A 158 24.39 8.57 -0.18
CA GLU A 158 24.72 9.95 0.18
C GLU A 158 23.63 10.66 1.00
N PHE A 159 22.46 10.03 1.27
CA PHE A 159 21.31 10.73 1.86
C PHE A 159 21.34 10.82 3.38
N ARG A 160 21.35 12.08 3.86
CA ARG A 160 21.38 12.42 5.29
C ARG A 160 20.01 12.82 5.88
N SER A 161 18.95 13.06 5.06
CA SER A 161 17.64 13.51 5.58
C SER A 161 16.45 12.82 4.94
N LYS A 162 15.31 12.76 5.68
CA LYS A 162 14.03 12.21 5.17
C LYS A 162 13.48 12.99 3.97
N ALA A 163 13.67 14.31 3.95
CA ALA A 163 13.22 15.16 2.85
C ALA A 163 13.98 14.85 1.55
N ASN A 164 15.31 14.72 1.63
CA ASN A 164 16.12 14.32 0.49
C ASN A 164 15.73 12.93 -0.02
N ARG A 165 15.48 11.97 0.87
CA ARG A 165 15.03 10.63 0.47
C ARG A 165 13.72 10.69 -0.32
N SER A 166 12.75 11.52 0.09
CA SER A 166 11.48 11.66 -0.61
C SER A 166 11.63 12.26 -2.02
N LEU A 167 12.47 13.30 -2.17
CA LEU A 167 12.77 13.90 -3.47
C LEU A 167 13.47 12.91 -4.42
N ASN A 168 14.39 12.12 -3.89
CA ASN A 168 15.12 11.14 -4.66
C ASN A 168 14.25 9.95 -5.04
N ASN A 169 13.36 9.48 -4.17
CA ASN A 169 12.37 8.49 -4.55
C ASN A 169 11.59 8.97 -5.77
N LYS A 170 11.07 10.20 -5.74
CA LYS A 170 10.32 10.77 -6.87
C LYS A 170 11.17 10.84 -8.15
N LYS A 171 12.42 11.30 -8.04
CA LYS A 171 13.34 11.37 -9.17
C LYS A 171 13.57 9.99 -9.78
N TRP A 172 14.00 9.02 -8.95
CA TRP A 172 14.42 7.71 -9.42
C TRP A 172 13.27 6.84 -9.93
N PHE A 173 12.08 6.94 -9.32
CA PHE A 173 10.90 6.28 -9.85
C PHE A 173 10.59 6.76 -11.27
N LYS A 174 10.55 8.10 -11.44
CA LYS A 174 10.34 8.70 -12.75
C LYS A 174 11.42 8.28 -13.75
N THR A 175 12.70 8.37 -13.36
CA THR A 175 13.83 8.01 -14.24
C THR A 175 13.76 6.55 -14.68
N LEU A 176 13.50 5.61 -13.76
CA LEU A 176 13.37 4.19 -14.10
C LEU A 176 12.17 3.90 -15.00
N GLN A 177 11.01 4.50 -14.71
CA GLN A 177 9.80 4.32 -15.50
C GLN A 177 9.98 4.88 -16.93
N GLU A 178 10.52 6.10 -17.08
CA GLU A 178 10.80 6.71 -18.38
C GLU A 178 11.82 5.88 -19.17
N PHE A 179 12.90 5.45 -18.54
CA PHE A 179 13.90 4.59 -19.16
C PHE A 179 13.31 3.25 -19.63
N GLY A 180 12.45 2.62 -18.81
CA GLY A 180 11.74 1.39 -19.21
C GLY A 180 10.88 1.59 -20.44
N GLN A 181 10.17 2.71 -20.53
CA GLN A 181 9.37 3.05 -21.70
C GLN A 181 10.22 3.30 -22.95
N GLU A 182 11.37 3.97 -22.82
CA GLU A 182 12.31 4.21 -23.91
C GLU A 182 12.87 2.91 -24.51
N LEU A 183 13.04 1.86 -23.68
CA LEU A 183 13.46 0.53 -24.16
C LEU A 183 12.41 -0.12 -25.06
N ASN A 184 11.17 0.35 -25.04
CA ASN A 184 10.06 -0.13 -25.85
C ASN A 184 9.90 -1.67 -25.78
N GLU A 185 10.01 -2.21 -24.58
CA GLU A 185 9.85 -3.64 -24.25
C GLU A 185 9.12 -3.79 -22.90
N PRO A 186 7.84 -4.21 -22.89
CA PRO A 186 7.05 -4.30 -21.67
C PRO A 186 7.63 -5.25 -20.60
N LEU A 187 8.40 -6.27 -20.98
CA LEU A 187 9.10 -7.13 -20.01
C LEU A 187 10.22 -6.38 -19.29
N ALA A 188 10.85 -5.41 -19.94
CA ALA A 188 11.83 -4.53 -19.29
C ALA A 188 11.16 -3.60 -18.27
N GLU A 189 9.99 -3.04 -18.63
CA GLU A 189 9.19 -2.26 -17.69
C GLU A 189 8.70 -3.12 -16.51
N LEU A 190 8.30 -4.36 -16.78
CA LEU A 190 7.90 -5.32 -15.74
C LEU A 190 9.07 -5.63 -14.76
N TYR A 191 10.29 -5.72 -15.28
CA TYR A 191 11.49 -5.87 -14.46
C TYR A 191 11.72 -4.70 -13.52
N ILE A 192 11.50 -3.48 -14.02
CA ILE A 192 11.54 -2.26 -13.20
C ILE A 192 10.43 -2.30 -12.14
N TYR A 193 9.20 -2.66 -12.53
CA TYR A 193 8.09 -2.79 -11.60
C TYR A 193 8.39 -3.79 -10.49
N ALA A 194 8.93 -4.97 -10.84
CA ALA A 194 9.31 -5.98 -9.85
C ALA A 194 10.25 -5.42 -8.77
N PHE A 195 11.22 -4.59 -9.17
CA PHE A 195 12.13 -3.93 -8.25
C PHE A 195 11.47 -2.83 -7.41
N LEU A 196 10.67 -1.93 -8.03
CA LEU A 196 10.07 -0.79 -7.34
C LEU A 196 8.97 -1.20 -6.36
N SER A 197 8.23 -2.25 -6.68
CA SER A 197 7.11 -2.77 -5.90
C SER A 197 7.48 -3.89 -4.92
N ASP A 198 8.76 -4.26 -4.84
CA ASP A 198 9.23 -5.28 -3.91
C ASP A 198 8.96 -4.87 -2.46
N ARG A 199 8.23 -5.73 -1.75
CA ARG A 199 7.82 -5.48 -0.35
C ARG A 199 9.00 -5.49 0.63
N SER A 200 10.09 -6.17 0.30
CA SER A 200 11.33 -6.17 1.09
C SER A 200 12.13 -4.87 0.92
N ASN A 201 11.87 -4.11 -0.14
CA ASN A 201 12.59 -2.91 -0.47
C ASN A 201 12.09 -1.70 0.37
N PRO A 202 12.98 -0.91 1.00
CA PRO A 202 12.60 0.31 1.71
C PRO A 202 11.82 1.35 0.90
N ILE A 203 11.89 1.27 -0.44
CA ILE A 203 11.16 2.18 -1.34
C ILE A 203 9.71 1.74 -1.61
N HIS A 204 9.29 0.54 -1.18
CA HIS A 204 7.93 0.03 -1.38
C HIS A 204 6.84 0.99 -0.90
N ASN A 205 7.05 1.65 0.23
CA ASN A 205 6.11 2.66 0.74
C ASN A 205 5.95 3.86 -0.22
N TYR A 206 6.98 4.17 -1.01
CA TYR A 206 6.88 5.21 -2.04
C TYR A 206 6.13 4.68 -3.26
N TYR A 207 6.37 3.44 -3.68
CA TYR A 207 5.60 2.76 -4.72
C TYR A 207 4.09 2.86 -4.46
N LEU A 208 3.63 2.52 -3.25
CA LEU A 208 2.21 2.62 -2.89
C LEU A 208 1.66 4.05 -2.98
N LYS A 209 2.48 5.08 -2.74
CA LYS A 209 2.07 6.47 -2.93
C LYS A 209 2.01 6.86 -4.41
N ASP A 210 3.01 6.45 -5.18
CA ASP A 210 3.10 6.71 -6.61
C ASP A 210 1.92 6.04 -7.35
N LEU A 211 1.62 4.79 -7.02
CA LEU A 211 0.50 4.03 -7.59
C LEU A 211 -0.87 4.74 -7.48
N LYS A 212 -1.08 5.59 -6.47
CA LYS A 212 -2.35 6.32 -6.28
C LYS A 212 -2.63 7.37 -7.35
N THR A 213 -1.59 7.94 -7.93
CA THR A 213 -1.68 9.13 -8.79
C THR A 213 -1.02 8.97 -10.14
N ASN A 214 -0.22 7.94 -10.32
CA ASN A 214 0.55 7.71 -11.53
C ASN A 214 -0.15 6.66 -12.40
N HIS A 215 -0.53 7.06 -13.62
CA HIS A 215 -1.18 6.18 -14.60
C HIS A 215 -0.21 5.18 -15.25
N TYR A 216 1.08 5.35 -15.07
CA TYR A 216 2.11 4.47 -15.63
C TYR A 216 1.80 2.98 -15.44
N TYR A 217 1.32 2.60 -14.28
CA TYR A 217 1.04 1.20 -13.93
C TYR A 217 -0.14 0.61 -14.71
N ASP A 218 -1.17 1.39 -14.96
CA ASP A 218 -2.31 0.96 -15.78
C ASP A 218 -1.92 0.88 -17.25
N GLU A 219 -1.11 1.81 -17.71
CA GLU A 219 -0.57 1.81 -19.07
C GLU A 219 0.39 0.63 -19.31
N LEU A 220 1.22 0.28 -18.31
CA LEU A 220 2.08 -0.91 -18.38
C LEU A 220 1.23 -2.18 -18.54
N LEU A 221 0.11 -2.30 -17.80
CA LEU A 221 -0.80 -3.44 -17.95
C LEU A 221 -1.31 -3.54 -19.38
N LEU A 222 -1.73 -2.43 -19.98
CA LEU A 222 -2.19 -2.40 -21.36
C LEU A 222 -1.09 -2.80 -22.35
N ARG A 223 0.16 -2.31 -22.15
CA ARG A 223 1.30 -2.68 -23.00
C ARG A 223 1.64 -4.17 -22.89
N LEU A 224 1.59 -4.73 -21.65
CA LEU A 224 1.80 -6.17 -21.43
C LEU A 224 0.70 -7.01 -22.10
N GLN A 225 -0.57 -6.64 -21.92
CA GLN A 225 -1.69 -7.36 -22.53
C GLN A 225 -1.67 -7.30 -24.06
N ASN A 226 -1.24 -6.17 -24.64
CA ASN A 226 -1.14 -6.02 -26.10
C ASN A 226 0.05 -6.80 -26.69
N SER A 227 1.20 -6.78 -26.02
CA SER A 227 2.42 -7.42 -26.55
C SER A 227 2.49 -8.91 -26.20
N TYR A 228 1.94 -9.30 -25.07
CA TYR A 228 2.00 -10.65 -24.49
C TYR A 228 0.62 -11.12 -24.04
N PRO A 229 -0.37 -11.24 -24.95
CA PRO A 229 -1.72 -11.64 -24.60
C PRO A 229 -1.73 -13.04 -23.96
N ASN A 230 -2.45 -13.17 -22.85
CA ASN A 230 -2.57 -14.41 -22.06
C ASN A 230 -1.28 -14.94 -21.41
N SER A 231 -0.18 -14.20 -21.42
CA SER A 231 1.05 -14.59 -20.76
C SER A 231 0.86 -14.68 -19.23
N SER A 232 1.69 -15.51 -18.59
CA SER A 232 1.80 -15.53 -17.11
C SER A 232 2.12 -14.16 -16.54
N TYR A 233 3.01 -13.42 -17.18
CA TYR A 233 3.42 -12.07 -16.80
C TYR A 233 2.26 -11.08 -16.71
N ALA A 234 1.43 -11.01 -17.76
CA ALA A 234 0.30 -10.07 -17.79
C ALA A 234 -0.75 -10.41 -16.73
N LYS A 235 -1.05 -11.70 -16.55
CA LYS A 235 -2.03 -12.18 -15.55
C LYS A 235 -1.55 -11.92 -14.12
N GLN A 236 -0.29 -12.23 -13.84
CA GLN A 236 0.30 -12.01 -12.52
C GLN A 236 0.34 -10.51 -12.20
N TYR A 237 0.81 -9.70 -13.15
CA TYR A 237 0.86 -8.24 -12.97
C TYR A 237 -0.52 -7.64 -12.70
N GLU A 238 -1.55 -8.03 -13.45
CA GLU A 238 -2.93 -7.58 -13.26
C GLU A 238 -3.45 -7.95 -11.87
N ALA A 239 -3.22 -9.19 -11.42
CA ALA A 239 -3.64 -9.67 -10.12
C ALA A 239 -2.96 -8.88 -8.97
N GLU A 240 -1.65 -8.65 -9.07
CA GLU A 240 -0.89 -7.89 -8.08
C GLU A 240 -1.32 -6.41 -8.05
N LEU A 241 -1.44 -5.77 -9.20
CA LEU A 241 -1.87 -4.38 -9.32
C LEU A 241 -3.26 -4.15 -8.68
N ASN A 242 -4.20 -5.05 -8.97
CA ASN A 242 -5.55 -5.01 -8.39
C ASN A 242 -5.53 -5.23 -6.87
N SER A 243 -4.70 -6.16 -6.39
CA SER A 243 -4.52 -6.42 -4.96
C SER A 243 -3.97 -5.19 -4.22
N ASP A 244 -2.94 -4.55 -4.75
CA ASP A 244 -2.33 -3.37 -4.14
C ASP A 244 -3.31 -2.18 -4.13
N LYS A 245 -4.05 -1.96 -5.21
CA LYS A 245 -5.12 -0.95 -5.27
C LYS A 245 -6.22 -1.22 -4.25
N TYR A 246 -6.63 -2.47 -4.08
CA TYR A 246 -7.64 -2.85 -3.08
C TYR A 246 -7.15 -2.60 -1.64
N ILE A 247 -5.93 -2.99 -1.31
CA ILE A 247 -5.34 -2.74 0.02
C ILE A 247 -5.30 -1.24 0.34
N MET A 248 -4.96 -0.41 -0.65
CA MET A 248 -4.93 1.04 -0.47
C MET A 248 -6.32 1.66 -0.27
N SER A 249 -7.35 1.17 -0.97
CA SER A 249 -8.73 1.64 -0.80
C SER A 249 -9.29 1.24 0.57
N SER A 250 -9.07 0.01 0.99
CA SER A 250 -9.51 -0.52 2.29
C SER A 250 -8.92 0.23 3.50
N ASN A 251 -7.67 0.70 3.41
CA ASN A 251 -7.06 1.49 4.46
C ASN A 251 -7.67 2.91 4.61
N LYS A 252 -8.27 3.46 3.56
CA LYS A 252 -8.95 4.75 3.58
C LYS A 252 -10.24 4.69 4.40
N ASP A 253 -10.98 3.59 4.30
CA ASP A 253 -12.23 3.39 5.03
C ASP A 253 -12.01 3.20 6.54
N LYS A 254 -10.95 2.51 6.95
CA LYS A 254 -10.61 2.35 8.38
C LYS A 254 -10.28 3.68 9.07
N SER A 255 -9.60 4.60 8.39
CA SER A 255 -9.29 5.93 8.94
C SER A 255 -10.56 6.75 9.16
N ASN A 256 -11.48 6.76 8.20
CA ASN A 256 -12.74 7.50 8.32
C ASN A 256 -13.64 6.93 9.42
N PHE A 257 -13.65 5.61 9.60
CA PHE A 257 -14.41 4.94 10.65
C PHE A 257 -13.92 5.31 12.06
N LEU A 258 -12.62 5.40 12.26
CA LEU A 258 -12.04 5.84 13.56
C LEU A 258 -12.42 7.27 13.89
N TRP A 259 -12.31 8.20 12.94
CA TRP A 259 -12.70 9.60 13.15
C TRP A 259 -14.20 9.77 13.39
N ALA A 260 -15.06 9.02 12.70
CA ALA A 260 -16.49 9.03 12.94
C ALA A 260 -16.83 8.62 14.39
N ASN A 261 -16.20 7.57 14.90
CA ASN A 261 -16.39 7.13 16.29
C ASN A 261 -15.94 8.17 17.32
N VAL A 262 -14.83 8.86 17.06
CA VAL A 262 -14.36 9.96 17.93
C VAL A 262 -15.35 11.11 17.95
N VAL A 263 -15.88 11.53 16.80
CA VAL A 263 -16.89 12.59 16.70
C VAL A 263 -18.18 12.20 17.42
N ILE A 264 -18.65 10.98 17.26
CA ILE A 264 -19.84 10.45 17.97
C ILE A 264 -19.61 10.47 19.48
N GLY A 265 -18.44 10.03 19.96
CA GLY A 265 -18.08 10.07 21.37
C GLY A 265 -18.11 11.48 21.95
N LEU A 266 -17.58 12.47 21.22
CA LEU A 266 -17.60 13.87 21.64
C LEU A 266 -19.03 14.44 21.69
N LEU A 267 -19.89 14.08 20.74
CA LEU A 267 -21.29 14.49 20.74
C LEU A 267 -22.05 13.92 21.95
N ILE A 268 -21.85 12.65 22.28
CA ILE A 268 -22.45 12.02 23.45
C ILE A 268 -21.99 12.71 24.73
N ALA A 269 -20.69 12.97 24.86
CA ALA A 269 -20.11 13.68 26.01
C ALA A 269 -20.70 15.09 26.15
N SER A 270 -20.87 15.83 25.05
CA SER A 270 -21.51 17.15 25.03
C SER A 270 -22.96 17.10 25.53
N VAL A 271 -23.74 16.12 25.07
CA VAL A 271 -25.14 15.95 25.53
C VAL A 271 -25.17 15.65 27.02
N LEU A 272 -24.34 14.73 27.51
CA LEU A 272 -24.27 14.40 28.94
C LEU A 272 -23.89 15.60 29.82
N LEU A 273 -22.93 16.41 29.37
CA LEU A 273 -22.54 17.65 30.03
C LEU A 273 -23.71 18.64 30.10
N ASN A 274 -24.43 18.84 29.01
CA ASN A 274 -25.59 19.74 28.99
C ASN A 274 -26.69 19.26 29.96
N LEU A 275 -27.00 17.98 29.97
CA LEU A 275 -27.94 17.38 30.92
C LEU A 275 -27.48 17.58 32.36
N TRP A 276 -26.21 17.34 32.65
CA TRP A 276 -25.64 17.56 33.98
C TRP A 276 -25.76 19.02 34.42
N PHE A 277 -25.51 19.99 33.54
CA PHE A 277 -25.70 21.41 33.85
C PHE A 277 -27.15 21.75 34.19
N VAL A 278 -28.11 21.23 33.40
CA VAL A 278 -29.55 21.44 33.64
C VAL A 278 -29.96 20.85 34.98
N PHE A 279 -29.57 19.61 35.28
CA PHE A 279 -29.90 18.98 36.58
C PHE A 279 -29.23 19.69 37.74
N SER A 280 -27.99 20.10 37.61
CA SER A 280 -27.26 20.84 38.62
C SER A 280 -27.87 22.22 38.92
N ALA A 281 -28.31 22.95 37.86
CA ALA A 281 -28.99 24.23 37.99
C ALA A 281 -30.35 24.06 38.72
N LYS A 282 -31.12 23.00 38.36
CA LYS A 282 -32.40 22.70 39.02
C LYS A 282 -32.20 22.36 40.53
N LYS A 283 -31.16 21.55 40.86
CA LYS A 283 -30.83 21.19 42.24
C LYS A 283 -30.40 22.41 43.05
N ARG A 284 -29.61 23.35 42.49
CA ARG A 284 -29.20 24.59 43.15
C ARG A 284 -30.39 25.48 43.49
N LYS A 285 -31.34 25.64 42.56
CA LYS A 285 -32.59 26.41 42.80
C LYS A 285 -33.40 25.80 43.95
N LEU A 286 -33.59 24.47 43.95
CA LEU A 286 -34.33 23.79 45.01
C LEU A 286 -33.70 23.97 46.41
N ASN A 287 -32.37 23.89 46.49
CA ASN A 287 -31.65 24.11 47.74
C ASN A 287 -31.77 25.58 48.25
N GLN A 288 -31.67 26.55 47.34
CA GLN A 288 -31.87 27.99 47.70
C GLN A 288 -33.27 28.25 48.27
N HIS A 289 -34.30 27.63 47.73
CA HIS A 289 -35.67 27.77 48.24
C HIS A 289 -35.82 27.15 49.66
N LYS A 290 -35.14 26.04 49.92
CA LYS A 290 -35.16 25.39 51.24
C LYS A 290 -34.41 26.21 52.26
N GLU A 291 -33.23 26.69 51.97
CA GLU A 291 -32.43 27.54 52.84
C GLU A 291 -33.12 28.87 53.14
N ALA A 292 -33.82 29.46 52.16
CA ALA A 292 -34.61 30.69 52.34
C ALA A 292 -35.78 30.47 53.32
N LYS A 293 -36.48 29.33 53.27
CA LYS A 293 -37.53 28.97 54.23
C LYS A 293 -37.00 28.72 55.63
N GLU A 294 -35.83 28.15 55.79
CA GLU A 294 -35.22 27.82 57.11
C GLU A 294 -34.77 29.10 57.86
N GLN A 295 -34.54 30.21 57.16
CA GLN A 295 -34.22 31.50 57.80
C GLN A 295 -35.44 32.20 58.44
N LEU A 296 -36.64 31.75 58.17
CA LEU A 296 -37.88 32.33 58.66
C LEU A 296 -38.34 31.59 59.94
N THR A 297 -38.86 32.35 60.89
CA THR A 297 -39.56 31.79 62.06
C THR A 297 -40.85 31.08 61.64
N LYS A 298 -41.39 30.21 62.46
CA LYS A 298 -42.66 29.49 62.13
C LYS A 298 -43.81 30.44 61.79
N GLN A 299 -43.92 31.60 62.47
CA GLN A 299 -44.95 32.60 62.16
C GLN A 299 -44.67 33.28 60.82
N GLU A 300 -43.43 33.64 60.51
CA GLU A 300 -43.04 34.23 59.23
C GLU A 300 -43.22 33.22 58.06
N GLN A 301 -43.01 31.90 58.29
CA GLN A 301 -43.28 30.85 57.31
C GLN A 301 -44.81 30.71 57.04
N ASN A 302 -45.65 30.82 58.06
CA ASN A 302 -47.12 30.81 57.86
C ASN A 302 -47.55 32.03 57.04
N VAL A 303 -47.04 33.22 57.36
CA VAL A 303 -47.31 34.43 56.59
C VAL A 303 -46.77 34.31 55.18
N LEU A 304 -45.59 33.75 54.93
CA LEU A 304 -45.06 33.49 53.59
C LEU A 304 -45.98 32.60 52.77
N ASN A 305 -46.45 31.48 53.35
CA ASN A 305 -47.36 30.56 52.65
C ASN A 305 -48.68 31.29 52.22
N LEU A 306 -49.28 32.06 53.15
CA LEU A 306 -50.49 32.82 52.85
C LEU A 306 -50.25 33.95 51.80
N LEU A 307 -49.07 34.55 51.77
CA LEU A 307 -48.67 35.48 50.74
C LEU A 307 -48.53 34.82 49.34
N LEU A 308 -47.99 33.62 49.32
CA LEU A 308 -47.89 32.83 48.08
C LEU A 308 -49.25 32.37 47.58
N ASP A 309 -50.21 32.11 48.50
CA ASP A 309 -51.63 31.77 48.21
C ASP A 309 -52.46 33.02 47.84
N GLU A 310 -51.80 34.15 47.55
CA GLU A 310 -52.43 35.41 47.11
C GLU A 310 -53.37 36.11 48.12
N LYS A 311 -53.34 35.70 49.37
CA LYS A 311 -54.20 36.30 50.43
C LYS A 311 -53.80 37.77 50.67
N THR A 312 -54.79 38.64 50.86
CA THR A 312 -54.55 40.03 51.23
C THR A 312 -54.06 40.12 52.68
N ASN A 313 -53.41 41.24 53.08
CA ASN A 313 -52.97 41.42 54.48
C ASN A 313 -54.12 41.32 55.47
N LYS A 314 -55.34 41.66 55.06
CA LYS A 314 -56.57 41.50 55.87
C LYS A 314 -56.93 40.03 56.03
N ASP A 315 -56.97 39.27 54.94
CA ASP A 315 -57.27 37.84 54.99
C ASP A 315 -56.24 37.06 55.78
N ILE A 316 -54.94 37.46 55.74
CA ILE A 316 -53.86 36.87 56.52
C ILE A 316 -54.08 37.18 58.00
N ALA A 317 -54.48 38.42 58.35
CA ALA A 317 -54.79 38.85 59.71
C ALA A 317 -55.94 38.00 60.28
N ASP A 318 -57.00 37.85 59.54
CA ASP A 318 -58.15 37.06 59.93
C ASP A 318 -57.82 35.57 60.09
N SER A 319 -56.97 35.01 59.19
CA SER A 319 -56.55 33.59 59.20
C SER A 319 -55.59 33.28 60.39
N LEU A 320 -54.78 34.25 60.81
CA LEU A 320 -53.81 34.09 61.90
C LEU A 320 -54.28 34.65 63.24
N PHE A 321 -55.49 35.22 63.30
CA PHE A 321 -56.09 35.84 64.45
C PHE A 321 -55.22 36.96 65.07
N VAL A 322 -54.61 37.79 64.21
CA VAL A 322 -53.77 38.91 64.62
C VAL A 322 -54.23 40.24 63.93
N SER A 323 -53.68 41.37 64.40
CA SER A 323 -54.02 42.65 63.78
C SER A 323 -53.34 42.80 62.38
N VAL A 324 -54.00 43.56 61.48
CA VAL A 324 -53.43 43.88 60.17
C VAL A 324 -52.07 44.57 60.27
N SER A 325 -51.84 45.35 61.36
CA SER A 325 -50.55 45.98 61.61
C SER A 325 -49.44 44.95 61.97
N THR A 326 -49.81 43.90 62.72
CA THR A 326 -48.92 42.78 63.02
C THR A 326 -48.54 42.02 61.77
N VAL A 327 -49.51 41.74 60.86
CA VAL A 327 -49.22 41.10 59.57
C VAL A 327 -48.26 41.94 58.75
N LYS A 328 -48.47 43.29 58.67
CA LYS A 328 -47.53 44.17 57.95
C LYS A 328 -46.11 44.06 58.47
N THR A 329 -45.96 43.96 59.78
CA THR A 329 -44.63 43.79 60.43
C THR A 329 -43.99 42.46 60.01
N HIS A 330 -44.79 41.39 60.08
CA HIS A 330 -44.28 40.06 59.63
C HIS A 330 -43.95 40.03 58.12
N VAL A 331 -44.76 40.62 57.28
CA VAL A 331 -44.49 40.72 55.84
C VAL A 331 -43.21 41.50 55.57
N ASN A 332 -42.97 42.61 56.26
CA ASN A 332 -41.75 43.40 56.12
C ASN A 332 -40.53 42.61 56.63
N ASN A 333 -40.66 41.83 57.69
CA ASN A 333 -39.59 40.94 58.19
C ASN A 333 -39.28 39.80 57.20
N VAL A 334 -40.29 39.19 56.59
CA VAL A 334 -40.13 38.19 55.53
C VAL A 334 -39.40 38.81 54.32
N TYR A 335 -39.81 39.97 53.85
CA TYR A 335 -39.15 40.66 52.77
C TYR A 335 -37.69 40.98 53.08
N LYS A 336 -37.43 41.52 54.26
CA LYS A 336 -36.07 41.82 54.71
C LYS A 336 -35.18 40.59 54.81
N LYS A 337 -35.70 39.49 55.38
CA LYS A 337 -34.92 38.23 55.54
C LYS A 337 -34.67 37.51 54.24
N LEU A 338 -35.60 37.60 53.30
CA LEU A 338 -35.49 36.99 51.98
C LEU A 338 -34.86 37.94 50.95
N ASN A 339 -34.53 39.18 51.36
CA ASN A 339 -33.92 40.21 50.50
C ASN A 339 -34.75 40.48 49.24
N VAL A 340 -36.09 40.66 49.40
CA VAL A 340 -37.03 41.01 48.37
C VAL A 340 -37.76 42.33 48.73
N ASN A 341 -38.16 43.12 47.70
CA ASN A 341 -38.75 44.45 47.94
C ASN A 341 -40.24 44.49 47.63
N SER A 342 -40.77 43.48 46.95
CA SER A 342 -42.18 43.41 46.57
C SER A 342 -42.76 42.02 46.68
N ARG A 343 -44.12 41.97 46.64
CA ARG A 343 -44.84 40.70 46.63
C ARG A 343 -44.61 39.91 45.32
N GLU A 344 -44.48 40.62 44.24
CA GLU A 344 -44.16 40.03 42.92
C GLU A 344 -42.78 39.39 42.95
N GLU A 345 -41.83 40.08 43.52
CA GLU A 345 -40.44 39.55 43.69
C GLU A 345 -40.41 38.31 44.57
N LEU A 346 -41.17 38.35 45.70
CA LEU A 346 -41.36 37.20 46.56
C LEU A 346 -41.96 35.99 45.84
N LYS A 347 -43.00 36.20 45.04
CA LYS A 347 -43.59 35.16 44.24
C LYS A 347 -42.63 34.61 43.21
N SER A 348 -41.86 35.48 42.55
CA SER A 348 -40.86 35.06 41.56
C SER A 348 -39.76 34.17 42.17
N LEU A 349 -39.46 34.39 43.45
CA LEU A 349 -38.49 33.59 44.21
C LEU A 349 -39.00 32.17 44.48
N PHE A 350 -40.32 31.98 44.74
CA PHE A 350 -40.93 30.73 45.14
C PHE A 350 -41.82 30.07 44.03
N ASN A 351 -42.31 30.84 43.08
CA ASN A 351 -43.04 30.32 41.96
C ASN A 351 -42.15 30.15 40.74
N LYS A 352 -42.31 29.06 40.07
CA LYS A 352 -41.76 28.80 38.79
C LYS A 352 -42.57 29.50 37.72
#